data_5ecefa0901d8d519b1df838b8d16b447
#
_entry.id   5ecefa0901d8d519b1df838b8d16b447
#
_cell.length_a   1.000
_cell.length_b   1.000
_cell.length_c   1.000
_cell.angle_alpha   90.00
_cell.angle_beta   90.00
_cell.angle_gamma   90.00
#
_symmetry.space_group_name_H-M   'P 1'
#
loop_
_entity.id
_entity.type
_entity.pdbx_description
1 polymer ?
#
loop_
_entity_poly.entity_id
_entity_poly.type
_entity_poly.pdbx_seq_one_letter_code
_entity_poly.pdbx_strand_id
1 'polypeptide(L)'
;MKKILALAAALVLILCACGAEKIETDYDFTEVAEKTMAHIVEEAPNPGHSHINGEWTVIVAARRGEEVPEGWYDIYYENLCKTLKECDGELSGTKHSDYSRAVLTLSAIGKDPTNVAGYNLLETYADYDFVTHQGIPGSIFALISLDCLGYEIPGGEITREMYIDHILSEEYEGGGWALMGEDPDVDLTAQVIQAFAPYYGTNEKVTAAVDRAVAVLSEVQKPDGGFFAWEAENVQTADQVIIALSAIGIDIRTDERFIKDGNRIGSYNMKY
;
A
#
# COMPACT_ATOMS: atom_id res chain seq x y z
N MET A 1 40.99 32.62 -28.24
CA MET A 1 39.93 31.62 -28.38
C MET A 1 40.01 30.48 -27.33
N LYS A 2 41.13 29.79 -27.10
CA LYS A 2 41.24 28.71 -26.11
C LYS A 2 41.00 29.12 -24.66
N LYS A 3 41.32 30.37 -24.24
CA LYS A 3 41.10 30.86 -22.85
C LYS A 3 39.63 31.24 -22.60
N ILE A 4 38.87 31.64 -23.59
CA ILE A 4 37.44 31.97 -23.51
C ILE A 4 36.62 30.68 -23.42
N LEU A 5 37.00 29.60 -24.11
CA LEU A 5 36.36 28.30 -24.01
C LEU A 5 36.54 27.65 -22.61
N ALA A 6 37.74 27.83 -22.01
CA ALA A 6 38.00 27.32 -20.66
C ALA A 6 37.19 28.05 -19.59
N LEU A 7 36.96 29.37 -19.75
CA LEU A 7 36.12 30.15 -18.83
C LEU A 7 34.64 29.79 -18.95
N ALA A 8 34.15 29.53 -20.18
CA ALA A 8 32.77 29.10 -20.40
C ALA A 8 32.52 27.68 -19.85
N ALA A 9 33.47 26.76 -20.00
CA ALA A 9 33.40 25.42 -19.43
C ALA A 9 33.43 25.43 -17.89
N ALA A 10 34.23 26.32 -17.29
CA ALA A 10 34.25 26.49 -15.82
C ALA A 10 32.95 27.12 -15.28
N LEU A 11 32.32 28.05 -16.04
CA LEU A 11 31.02 28.62 -15.65
C LEU A 11 29.87 27.61 -15.75
N VAL A 12 29.89 26.72 -16.75
CA VAL A 12 28.90 25.64 -16.88
C VAL A 12 29.07 24.60 -15.77
N LEU A 13 30.32 24.31 -15.35
CA LEU A 13 30.58 23.41 -14.22
C LEU A 13 30.18 24.03 -12.86
N ILE A 14 30.25 25.35 -12.71
CA ILE A 14 29.80 26.06 -11.50
C ILE A 14 28.25 26.16 -11.47
N LEU A 15 27.59 26.25 -12.63
CA LEU A 15 26.12 26.21 -12.72
C LEU A 15 25.54 24.79 -12.53
N CYS A 16 26.32 23.75 -12.90
CA CYS A 16 25.95 22.35 -12.57
C CYS A 16 26.33 21.95 -11.14
N ALA A 17 27.12 22.75 -10.44
CA ALA A 17 27.45 22.58 -9.02
C ALA A 17 26.57 23.44 -8.08
N CYS A 18 25.54 24.11 -8.61
CA CYS A 18 24.41 24.55 -7.79
C CYS A 18 23.70 23.30 -7.32
N GLY A 19 24.11 22.87 -6.15
CA GLY A 19 23.81 21.63 -5.49
C GLY A 19 22.31 21.32 -5.56
N ALA A 20 22.02 20.09 -5.84
CA ALA A 20 20.87 19.51 -5.20
C ALA A 20 21.03 19.88 -3.71
N GLU A 21 20.22 20.82 -3.20
CA GLU A 21 20.11 21.02 -1.77
C GLU A 21 19.92 19.64 -1.18
N LYS A 22 20.83 19.24 -0.31
CA LYS A 22 20.67 18.05 0.48
C LYS A 22 19.40 18.36 1.27
N ILE A 23 18.27 17.75 0.87
CA ILE A 23 17.05 17.84 1.64
C ILE A 23 17.43 17.12 2.94
N GLU A 24 17.82 17.88 3.95
CA GLU A 24 17.94 17.36 5.29
C GLU A 24 16.52 16.95 5.67
N THR A 25 16.28 15.65 5.64
CA THR A 25 15.10 15.09 6.31
C THR A 25 15.39 15.27 7.79
N ASP A 26 14.68 16.19 8.44
CA ASP A 26 14.82 16.49 9.87
C ASP A 26 14.47 15.29 10.79
N TYR A 27 14.18 14.12 10.22
CA TYR A 27 13.73 12.94 10.96
C TYR A 27 14.36 11.66 10.44
N ASP A 28 14.87 10.85 11.36
CA ASP A 28 15.29 9.49 11.12
C ASP A 28 14.17 8.53 11.54
N PHE A 29 13.40 8.06 10.56
CA PHE A 29 12.37 7.07 10.79
C PHE A 29 12.92 5.68 11.16
N THR A 30 14.21 5.42 10.98
CA THR A 30 14.80 4.10 11.17
C THR A 30 14.68 3.67 12.62
N GLU A 31 15.13 4.50 13.56
CA GLU A 31 15.08 4.17 15.01
C GLU A 31 13.63 4.00 15.50
N VAL A 32 12.73 4.88 15.05
CA VAL A 32 11.30 4.81 15.41
C VAL A 32 10.68 3.52 14.89
N ALA A 33 10.95 3.17 13.62
CA ALA A 33 10.44 1.97 13.01
C ALA A 33 10.98 0.69 13.68
N GLU A 34 12.28 0.65 14.03
CA GLU A 34 12.89 -0.48 14.76
C GLU A 34 12.23 -0.69 16.13
N LYS A 35 12.07 0.39 16.91
CA LYS A 35 11.41 0.31 18.23
C LYS A 35 9.95 -0.11 18.12
N THR A 36 9.22 0.44 17.14
CA THR A 36 7.83 0.10 16.90
C THR A 36 7.69 -1.38 16.54
N MET A 37 8.54 -1.88 15.64
CA MET A 37 8.51 -3.29 15.23
C MET A 37 8.86 -4.23 16.37
N ALA A 38 9.90 -3.92 17.15
CA ALA A 38 10.26 -4.73 18.32
C ALA A 38 9.09 -4.83 19.31
N HIS A 39 8.41 -3.71 19.59
CA HIS A 39 7.24 -3.69 20.46
C HIS A 39 6.07 -4.50 19.87
N ILE A 40 5.75 -4.32 18.57
CA ILE A 40 4.65 -5.05 17.91
C ILE A 40 4.90 -6.57 17.93
N VAL A 41 6.13 -7.01 17.69
CA VAL A 41 6.49 -8.44 17.72
C VAL A 41 6.39 -9.00 19.15
N GLU A 42 6.82 -8.22 20.16
CA GLU A 42 6.68 -8.59 21.57
C GLU A 42 5.20 -8.76 21.98
N GLU A 43 4.33 -7.84 21.53
CA GLU A 43 2.88 -7.89 21.81
C GLU A 43 2.13 -8.97 20.99
N ALA A 44 2.77 -9.54 19.98
CA ALA A 44 2.21 -10.57 19.11
C ALA A 44 2.96 -11.91 19.20
N PRO A 45 3.10 -12.55 20.39
CA PRO A 45 3.84 -13.81 20.52
C PRO A 45 3.18 -14.99 19.81
N ASN A 46 1.90 -14.88 19.47
CA ASN A 46 1.10 -15.92 18.81
C ASN A 46 0.27 -15.33 17.67
N PRO A 47 0.90 -14.87 16.56
CA PRO A 47 0.20 -14.23 15.46
C PRO A 47 -0.74 -15.24 14.77
N GLY A 48 -1.88 -14.75 14.28
CA GLY A 48 -2.89 -15.60 13.64
C GLY A 48 -3.81 -14.84 12.71
N HIS A 49 -4.66 -15.58 11.98
CA HIS A 49 -5.61 -15.02 11.04
C HIS A 49 -6.65 -14.13 11.76
N SER A 50 -7.00 -13.01 11.13
CA SER A 50 -7.99 -12.01 11.61
C SER A 50 -7.75 -11.48 13.03
N HIS A 51 -6.55 -11.66 13.57
CA HIS A 51 -6.18 -11.11 14.86
C HIS A 51 -5.68 -9.68 14.70
N ILE A 52 -5.86 -8.82 15.75
CA ILE A 52 -5.35 -7.45 15.74
C ILE A 52 -3.83 -7.39 15.50
N ASN A 53 -3.12 -8.39 16.01
CA ASN A 53 -1.67 -8.59 15.84
C ASN A 53 -1.41 -9.75 14.86
N GLY A 54 -2.18 -9.83 13.78
CA GLY A 54 -2.13 -10.91 12.81
C GLY A 54 -1.36 -10.55 11.55
N GLU A 55 -2.05 -10.62 10.43
CA GLU A 55 -1.46 -10.54 9.09
C GLU A 55 -0.56 -9.33 8.89
N TRP A 56 -1.03 -8.14 9.24
CA TRP A 56 -0.27 -6.90 8.98
C TRP A 56 1.05 -6.88 9.75
N THR A 57 1.06 -7.34 11.00
CA THR A 57 2.29 -7.45 11.80
C THR A 57 3.29 -8.40 11.15
N VAL A 58 2.83 -9.57 10.71
CA VAL A 58 3.67 -10.57 10.05
C VAL A 58 4.20 -10.06 8.71
N ILE A 59 3.33 -9.42 7.89
CA ILE A 59 3.72 -8.83 6.60
C ILE A 59 4.83 -7.80 6.79
N VAL A 60 4.64 -6.84 7.72
CA VAL A 60 5.61 -5.77 7.93
C VAL A 60 6.93 -6.32 8.45
N ALA A 61 6.92 -7.21 9.44
CA ALA A 61 8.13 -7.84 9.97
C ALA A 61 8.91 -8.57 8.87
N ALA A 62 8.22 -9.38 8.04
CA ALA A 62 8.84 -10.13 6.96
C ALA A 62 9.39 -9.23 5.86
N ARG A 63 8.65 -8.17 5.47
CA ARG A 63 9.05 -7.24 4.41
C ARG A 63 10.21 -6.33 4.81
N ARG A 64 10.32 -5.98 6.08
CA ARG A 64 11.46 -5.20 6.60
C ARG A 64 12.68 -6.08 6.90
N GLY A 65 12.51 -7.41 7.01
CA GLY A 65 13.57 -8.33 7.42
C GLY A 65 13.94 -8.18 8.89
N GLU A 66 12.94 -7.89 9.74
CA GLU A 66 13.14 -7.72 11.18
C GLU A 66 13.54 -9.03 11.87
N GLU A 67 14.37 -8.92 12.91
CA GLU A 67 14.65 -10.05 13.78
C GLU A 67 13.40 -10.40 14.59
N VAL A 68 12.89 -11.61 14.39
CA VAL A 68 11.72 -12.13 15.10
C VAL A 68 12.12 -13.40 15.88
N PRO A 69 11.37 -13.79 16.92
CA PRO A 69 11.63 -15.05 17.65
C PRO A 69 11.68 -16.25 16.70
N GLU A 70 12.54 -17.20 17.01
CA GLU A 70 12.67 -18.45 16.23
C GLU A 70 11.31 -19.15 16.08
N GLY A 71 10.94 -19.50 14.84
CA GLY A 71 9.66 -20.14 14.54
C GLY A 71 8.44 -19.21 14.56
N TRP A 72 8.59 -17.90 14.76
CA TRP A 72 7.44 -16.97 14.87
C TRP A 72 6.58 -16.94 13.59
N TYR A 73 7.18 -16.99 12.41
CA TYR A 73 6.43 -17.11 11.14
C TYR A 73 5.74 -18.47 10.99
N ASP A 74 6.34 -19.54 11.53
CA ASP A 74 5.72 -20.87 11.50
C ASP A 74 4.50 -20.93 12.44
N ILE A 75 4.52 -20.20 13.57
CA ILE A 75 3.35 -20.06 14.45
C ILE A 75 2.17 -19.45 13.69
N TYR A 76 2.39 -18.38 12.92
CA TYR A 76 1.33 -17.80 12.07
C TYR A 76 0.80 -18.83 11.08
N TYR A 77 1.69 -19.51 10.37
CA TYR A 77 1.31 -20.53 9.38
C TYR A 77 0.50 -21.68 10.00
N GLU A 78 0.92 -22.18 11.14
CA GLU A 78 0.22 -23.25 11.87
C GLU A 78 -1.15 -22.80 12.35
N ASN A 79 -1.27 -21.58 12.88
CA ASN A 79 -2.54 -20.97 13.28
C ASN A 79 -3.50 -20.80 12.09
N LEU A 80 -3.00 -20.32 10.94
CA LEU A 80 -3.80 -20.25 9.71
C LEU A 80 -4.25 -21.62 9.23
N CYS A 81 -3.35 -22.63 9.21
CA CYS A 81 -3.70 -24.01 8.88
C CYS A 81 -4.77 -24.59 9.80
N LYS A 82 -4.69 -24.28 11.10
CA LYS A 82 -5.70 -24.69 12.07
C LYS A 82 -7.04 -24.02 11.80
N THR A 83 -7.05 -22.70 11.59
CA THR A 83 -8.27 -21.95 11.25
C THR A 83 -8.94 -22.52 10.01
N LEU A 84 -8.19 -22.74 8.92
CA LEU A 84 -8.73 -23.32 7.67
C LEU A 84 -9.37 -24.70 7.87
N LYS A 85 -8.77 -25.55 8.70
CA LYS A 85 -9.37 -26.86 9.03
C LYS A 85 -10.64 -26.74 9.86
N GLU A 86 -10.69 -25.77 10.79
CA GLU A 86 -11.84 -25.56 11.66
C GLU A 86 -13.03 -24.94 10.93
N CYS A 87 -12.78 -24.15 9.87
CA CYS A 87 -13.82 -23.52 9.04
C CYS A 87 -14.01 -24.21 7.67
N ASP A 88 -13.48 -25.40 7.47
CA ASP A 88 -13.57 -26.17 6.20
C ASP A 88 -13.13 -25.37 4.97
N GLY A 89 -12.09 -24.53 5.14
CA GLY A 89 -11.50 -23.70 4.08
C GLY A 89 -12.18 -22.33 3.91
N GLU A 90 -13.29 -22.04 4.59
CA GLU A 90 -14.02 -20.79 4.45
C GLU A 90 -13.60 -19.76 5.50
N LEU A 91 -12.52 -18.97 5.21
CA LEU A 91 -12.06 -17.91 6.11
C LEU A 91 -13.12 -16.82 6.36
N SER A 92 -13.96 -16.54 5.37
CA SER A 92 -15.06 -15.59 5.47
C SER A 92 -16.08 -15.84 4.36
N GLY A 93 -17.36 -15.83 4.70
CA GLY A 93 -18.45 -15.91 3.71
C GLY A 93 -18.85 -14.56 3.09
N THR A 94 -18.27 -13.45 3.55
CA THR A 94 -18.65 -12.09 3.11
C THR A 94 -17.50 -11.16 2.80
N LYS A 95 -16.26 -11.51 3.22
CA LYS A 95 -15.09 -10.63 3.11
C LYS A 95 -13.96 -11.32 2.38
N HIS A 96 -13.86 -11.09 1.08
CA HIS A 96 -12.74 -11.61 0.29
C HIS A 96 -11.40 -11.03 0.74
N SER A 97 -11.38 -9.82 1.31
CA SER A 97 -10.15 -9.22 1.86
C SER A 97 -9.47 -10.06 2.97
N ASP A 98 -10.20 -10.97 3.64
CA ASP A 98 -9.61 -11.91 4.61
C ASP A 98 -8.71 -12.93 3.90
N TYR A 99 -9.13 -13.45 2.74
CA TYR A 99 -8.29 -14.32 1.90
C TYR A 99 -7.10 -13.55 1.30
N SER A 100 -7.33 -12.34 0.80
CA SER A 100 -6.26 -11.51 0.23
C SER A 100 -5.16 -11.22 1.26
N ARG A 101 -5.51 -10.90 2.51
CA ARG A 101 -4.53 -10.70 3.59
C ARG A 101 -3.76 -11.99 3.91
N ALA A 102 -4.45 -13.13 3.96
CA ALA A 102 -3.78 -14.42 4.17
C ALA A 102 -2.78 -14.72 3.03
N VAL A 103 -3.18 -14.51 1.76
CA VAL A 103 -2.29 -14.66 0.59
C VAL A 103 -1.08 -13.74 0.67
N LEU A 104 -1.28 -12.44 1.00
CA LEU A 104 -0.19 -11.48 1.18
C LEU A 104 0.78 -11.91 2.27
N THR A 105 0.25 -12.39 3.41
CA THR A 105 1.08 -12.83 4.54
C THR A 105 1.89 -14.06 4.19
N LEU A 106 1.25 -15.07 3.59
CA LEU A 106 1.94 -16.29 3.12
C LEU A 106 3.05 -15.94 2.12
N SER A 107 2.76 -15.04 1.17
CA SER A 107 3.74 -14.56 0.19
C SER A 107 4.93 -13.87 0.87
N ALA A 108 4.66 -13.05 1.90
CA ALA A 108 5.70 -12.33 2.62
C ALA A 108 6.64 -13.25 3.40
N ILE A 109 6.12 -14.36 3.96
CA ILE A 109 6.91 -15.35 4.71
C ILE A 109 7.37 -16.54 3.85
N GLY A 110 7.20 -16.49 2.51
CA GLY A 110 7.67 -17.50 1.58
C GLY A 110 6.90 -18.83 1.64
N LYS A 111 5.64 -18.82 2.08
CA LYS A 111 4.75 -20.00 2.06
C LYS A 111 3.85 -19.96 0.83
N ASP A 112 3.46 -21.12 0.33
CA ASP A 112 2.64 -21.28 -0.87
C ASP A 112 1.14 -21.15 -0.56
N PRO A 113 0.42 -20.12 -1.07
CA PRO A 113 -1.01 -19.93 -0.83
C PRO A 113 -1.90 -20.91 -1.63
N THR A 114 -1.34 -21.65 -2.59
CA THR A 114 -2.09 -22.64 -3.38
C THR A 114 -2.30 -23.96 -2.65
N ASN A 115 -1.61 -24.19 -1.53
CA ASN A 115 -1.76 -25.40 -0.73
C ASN A 115 -1.52 -25.15 0.76
N VAL A 116 -2.50 -24.57 1.43
CA VAL A 116 -2.48 -24.30 2.87
C VAL A 116 -3.39 -25.30 3.58
N ALA A 117 -2.83 -26.28 4.25
CA ALA A 117 -3.56 -27.38 4.89
C ALA A 117 -4.49 -28.16 3.93
N GLY A 118 -4.18 -28.18 2.63
CA GLY A 118 -4.96 -28.83 1.57
C GLY A 118 -5.94 -27.91 0.84
N TYR A 119 -6.03 -26.64 1.22
CA TYR A 119 -6.87 -25.63 0.57
C TYR A 119 -6.04 -24.73 -0.33
N ASN A 120 -6.59 -24.39 -1.52
CA ASN A 120 -6.02 -23.42 -2.43
C ASN A 120 -6.74 -22.07 -2.24
N LEU A 121 -6.10 -21.10 -1.59
CA LEU A 121 -6.72 -19.81 -1.30
C LEU A 121 -6.95 -18.97 -2.56
N LEU A 122 -6.24 -19.26 -3.67
CA LEU A 122 -6.42 -18.53 -4.92
C LEU A 122 -7.71 -18.90 -5.67
N GLU A 123 -8.37 -20.01 -5.34
CA GLU A 123 -9.64 -20.39 -5.97
C GLU A 123 -10.76 -19.37 -5.73
N THR A 124 -10.72 -18.68 -4.58
CA THR A 124 -11.73 -17.67 -4.24
C THR A 124 -11.68 -16.44 -5.14
N TYR A 125 -10.55 -16.17 -5.80
CA TYR A 125 -10.42 -15.06 -6.75
C TYR A 125 -11.13 -15.33 -8.08
N ALA A 126 -11.54 -16.55 -8.37
CA ALA A 126 -12.35 -16.90 -9.53
C ALA A 126 -13.85 -16.66 -9.30
N ASP A 127 -14.27 -16.35 -8.09
CA ASP A 127 -15.64 -15.95 -7.76
C ASP A 127 -15.75 -14.41 -7.74
N TYR A 128 -16.10 -13.83 -8.90
CA TYR A 128 -16.21 -12.39 -9.08
C TYR A 128 -17.23 -11.76 -8.13
N ASP A 129 -18.38 -12.41 -7.96
CA ASP A 129 -19.46 -11.89 -7.11
C ASP A 129 -19.03 -11.86 -5.63
N PHE A 130 -18.30 -12.87 -5.17
CA PHE A 130 -17.76 -12.89 -3.83
C PHE A 130 -16.69 -11.81 -3.61
N VAL A 131 -15.75 -11.66 -4.55
CA VAL A 131 -14.71 -10.62 -4.46
C VAL A 131 -15.32 -9.22 -4.40
N THR A 132 -16.30 -8.95 -5.26
CA THR A 132 -16.92 -7.62 -5.39
C THR A 132 -18.04 -7.37 -4.37
N HIS A 133 -18.45 -8.38 -3.60
CA HIS A 133 -19.48 -8.24 -2.57
C HIS A 133 -19.20 -7.16 -1.53
N GLN A 134 -17.92 -6.91 -1.22
CA GLN A 134 -17.48 -5.83 -0.33
C GLN A 134 -17.43 -4.45 -0.99
N GLY A 135 -17.86 -4.31 -2.26
CA GLY A 135 -17.54 -3.16 -3.10
C GLY A 135 -16.07 -3.17 -3.52
N ILE A 136 -15.53 -2.00 -3.88
CA ILE A 136 -14.16 -1.90 -4.39
C ILE A 136 -13.03 -2.36 -3.43
N PRO A 137 -13.16 -2.34 -2.09
CA PRO A 137 -12.14 -2.94 -1.22
C PRO A 137 -11.83 -4.40 -1.53
N GLY A 138 -12.81 -5.19 -1.94
CA GLY A 138 -12.58 -6.57 -2.38
C GLY A 138 -11.66 -6.62 -3.60
N SER A 139 -11.96 -5.85 -4.64
CA SER A 139 -11.15 -5.76 -5.85
C SER A 139 -9.77 -5.15 -5.62
N ILE A 140 -9.65 -4.13 -4.74
CA ILE A 140 -8.38 -3.52 -4.36
C ILE A 140 -7.45 -4.57 -3.77
N PHE A 141 -7.90 -5.27 -2.72
CA PHE A 141 -7.07 -6.28 -2.06
C PHE A 141 -6.84 -7.51 -2.92
N ALA A 142 -7.78 -7.86 -3.81
CA ALA A 142 -7.55 -8.92 -4.81
C ALA A 142 -6.39 -8.56 -5.73
N LEU A 143 -6.36 -7.36 -6.32
CA LEU A 143 -5.24 -6.92 -7.18
C LEU A 143 -3.92 -6.90 -6.40
N ILE A 144 -3.87 -6.26 -5.22
CA ILE A 144 -2.65 -6.17 -4.42
C ILE A 144 -2.08 -7.57 -4.11
N SER A 145 -2.95 -8.51 -3.73
CA SER A 145 -2.50 -9.86 -3.36
C SER A 145 -2.14 -10.74 -4.56
N LEU A 146 -2.83 -10.60 -5.69
CA LEU A 146 -2.47 -11.30 -6.92
C LEU A 146 -1.15 -10.78 -7.51
N ASP A 147 -0.92 -9.47 -7.43
CA ASP A 147 0.24 -8.83 -8.06
C ASP A 147 1.51 -8.91 -7.22
N CYS A 148 1.42 -9.19 -5.92
CA CYS A 148 2.58 -9.23 -5.03
C CYS A 148 3.66 -10.25 -5.48
N LEU A 149 3.27 -11.36 -6.07
CA LEU A 149 4.15 -12.37 -6.68
C LEU A 149 3.66 -12.83 -8.07
N GLY A 150 2.69 -12.12 -8.67
CA GLY A 150 2.18 -12.46 -10.00
C GLY A 150 1.36 -13.74 -10.05
N TYR A 151 0.51 -13.99 -9.05
CA TYR A 151 -0.34 -15.17 -9.02
C TYR A 151 -1.39 -15.17 -10.12
N GLU A 152 -1.59 -16.33 -10.77
CA GLU A 152 -2.66 -16.51 -11.75
C GLU A 152 -4.00 -16.79 -11.04
N ILE A 153 -5.09 -16.25 -11.60
CA ILE A 153 -6.45 -16.56 -11.15
C ILE A 153 -6.86 -17.91 -11.73
N PRO A 154 -7.26 -18.90 -10.91
CA PRO A 154 -7.70 -20.20 -11.40
C PRO A 154 -8.91 -20.09 -12.34
N GLY A 155 -9.02 -21.02 -13.30
CA GLY A 155 -10.18 -21.13 -14.20
C GLY A 155 -10.14 -20.23 -15.45
N GLY A 156 -9.45 -19.09 -15.41
CA GLY A 156 -9.19 -18.23 -16.58
C GLY A 156 -10.38 -17.41 -17.10
N GLU A 157 -11.55 -17.48 -16.45
CA GLU A 157 -12.73 -16.67 -16.82
C GLU A 157 -12.68 -15.28 -16.20
N ILE A 158 -12.22 -15.19 -14.97
CA ILE A 158 -12.04 -13.94 -14.24
C ILE A 158 -10.63 -13.44 -14.44
N THR A 159 -10.50 -12.14 -14.70
CA THR A 159 -9.22 -11.49 -15.01
C THR A 159 -8.97 -10.28 -14.13
N ARG A 160 -7.71 -9.88 -14.00
CA ARG A 160 -7.32 -8.62 -13.33
C ARG A 160 -8.03 -7.40 -13.92
N GLU A 161 -8.21 -7.38 -15.24
CA GLU A 161 -8.89 -6.27 -15.91
C GLU A 161 -10.34 -6.11 -15.42
N MET A 162 -11.04 -7.19 -15.09
CA MET A 162 -12.39 -7.10 -14.53
C MET A 162 -12.39 -6.42 -13.16
N TYR A 163 -11.40 -6.67 -12.31
CA TYR A 163 -11.25 -5.97 -11.03
C TYR A 163 -10.82 -4.51 -11.20
N ILE A 164 -9.96 -4.23 -12.19
CA ILE A 164 -9.59 -2.86 -12.56
C ILE A 164 -10.83 -2.09 -13.04
N ASP A 165 -11.61 -2.65 -13.97
CA ASP A 165 -12.80 -2.01 -14.49
C ASP A 165 -13.86 -1.80 -13.38
N HIS A 166 -14.00 -2.73 -12.42
CA HIS A 166 -14.88 -2.56 -11.26
C HIS A 166 -14.45 -1.35 -10.40
N ILE A 167 -13.16 -1.22 -10.09
CA ILE A 167 -12.66 -0.07 -9.33
C ILE A 167 -12.86 1.23 -10.11
N LEU A 168 -12.54 1.24 -11.41
CA LEU A 168 -12.72 2.42 -12.27
C LEU A 168 -14.19 2.84 -12.41
N SER A 169 -15.14 1.89 -12.35
CA SER A 169 -16.56 2.20 -12.44
C SER A 169 -17.11 2.99 -11.26
N GLU A 170 -16.43 2.94 -10.12
CA GLU A 170 -16.81 3.61 -8.87
C GLU A 170 -16.02 4.92 -8.63
N GLU A 171 -15.23 5.38 -9.62
CA GLU A 171 -14.50 6.64 -9.52
C GLU A 171 -15.47 7.84 -9.54
N TYR A 172 -15.29 8.79 -8.64
CA TYR A 172 -16.03 10.07 -8.66
C TYR A 172 -15.64 10.93 -9.87
N GLU A 173 -16.55 11.78 -10.34
CA GLU A 173 -16.37 12.64 -11.53
C GLU A 173 -15.07 13.48 -11.45
N GLY A 174 -14.69 13.95 -10.27
CA GLY A 174 -13.46 14.71 -10.01
C GLY A 174 -12.22 13.86 -9.74
N GLY A 175 -12.36 12.56 -9.68
CA GLY A 175 -11.32 11.62 -9.25
C GLY A 175 -11.48 11.16 -7.80
N GLY A 176 -10.79 10.08 -7.45
CA GLY A 176 -10.84 9.48 -6.11
C GLY A 176 -12.06 8.59 -5.87
N TRP A 177 -12.10 7.93 -4.73
CA TRP A 177 -13.09 6.91 -4.36
C TRP A 177 -13.50 7.04 -2.91
N ALA A 178 -14.73 6.61 -2.60
CA ALA A 178 -15.21 6.40 -1.24
C ALA A 178 -16.15 5.19 -1.18
N LEU A 179 -16.34 4.61 0.01
CA LEU A 179 -17.33 3.56 0.23
C LEU A 179 -18.75 4.11 0.28
N MET A 180 -18.90 5.33 0.72
CA MET A 180 -20.18 6.05 0.86
C MET A 180 -19.89 7.55 1.03
N GLY A 181 -20.91 8.36 0.76
CA GLY A 181 -20.83 9.80 0.79
C GLY A 181 -20.82 10.40 -0.60
N GLU A 182 -20.58 11.70 -0.68
CA GLU A 182 -20.56 12.47 -1.93
C GLU A 182 -19.13 12.92 -2.29
N ASP A 183 -18.19 12.79 -1.36
CA ASP A 183 -16.79 13.19 -1.51
C ASP A 183 -15.84 12.00 -1.44
N PRO A 184 -14.70 12.04 -2.15
CA PRO A 184 -13.69 11.01 -2.06
C PRO A 184 -13.11 10.87 -0.66
N ASP A 185 -12.93 9.62 -0.21
CA ASP A 185 -12.24 9.27 1.02
C ASP A 185 -10.74 9.14 0.77
N VAL A 186 -9.92 9.74 1.63
CA VAL A 186 -8.46 9.78 1.46
C VAL A 186 -7.85 8.37 1.55
N ASP A 187 -8.30 7.57 2.55
CA ASP A 187 -7.76 6.23 2.78
C ASP A 187 -8.07 5.30 1.61
N LEU A 188 -9.34 5.29 1.16
CA LEU A 188 -9.74 4.44 0.05
C LEU A 188 -9.10 4.86 -1.27
N THR A 189 -9.02 6.18 -1.53
CA THR A 189 -8.33 6.73 -2.70
C THR A 189 -6.85 6.32 -2.70
N ALA A 190 -6.17 6.39 -1.56
CA ALA A 190 -4.78 5.94 -1.42
C ALA A 190 -4.65 4.42 -1.64
N GLN A 191 -5.59 3.60 -1.15
CA GLN A 191 -5.58 2.15 -1.38
C GLN A 191 -5.78 1.80 -2.86
N VAL A 192 -6.64 2.52 -3.59
CA VAL A 192 -6.78 2.33 -5.04
C VAL A 192 -5.47 2.65 -5.77
N ILE A 193 -4.79 3.74 -5.43
CA ILE A 193 -3.48 4.07 -6.02
C ILE A 193 -2.48 2.92 -5.79
N GLN A 194 -2.47 2.31 -4.59
CA GLN A 194 -1.61 1.16 -4.30
C GLN A 194 -1.94 -0.04 -5.19
N ALA A 195 -3.24 -0.37 -5.34
CA ALA A 195 -3.68 -1.47 -6.21
C ALA A 195 -3.37 -1.21 -7.70
N PHE A 196 -3.40 0.04 -8.11
CA PHE A 196 -3.16 0.44 -9.49
C PHE A 196 -1.68 0.69 -9.83
N ALA A 197 -0.80 0.71 -8.83
CA ALA A 197 0.62 1.00 -9.04
C ALA A 197 1.31 0.11 -10.10
N PRO A 198 1.06 -1.22 -10.20
CA PRO A 198 1.64 -2.05 -11.24
C PRO A 198 1.20 -1.70 -12.66
N TYR A 199 0.07 -1.01 -12.81
CA TYR A 199 -0.56 -0.66 -14.09
C TYR A 199 -0.34 0.80 -14.49
N TYR A 200 0.13 1.63 -13.53
CA TYR A 200 0.41 3.04 -13.76
C TYR A 200 1.51 3.23 -14.82
N GLY A 201 1.26 4.10 -15.78
CA GLY A 201 2.14 4.33 -16.93
C GLY A 201 2.05 3.29 -18.05
N THR A 202 1.32 2.18 -17.87
CA THR A 202 1.15 1.13 -18.88
C THR A 202 -0.29 0.92 -19.33
N ASN A 203 -1.26 1.14 -18.44
CA ASN A 203 -2.69 1.15 -18.74
C ASN A 203 -3.19 2.59 -18.74
N GLU A 204 -3.66 3.09 -19.89
CA GLU A 204 -4.05 4.50 -20.07
C GLU A 204 -5.22 4.92 -19.15
N LYS A 205 -6.22 4.05 -18.94
CA LYS A 205 -7.38 4.33 -18.08
C LYS A 205 -6.92 4.45 -16.62
N VAL A 206 -6.10 3.50 -16.16
CA VAL A 206 -5.54 3.50 -14.80
C VAL A 206 -4.67 4.72 -14.59
N THR A 207 -3.79 5.04 -15.54
CA THR A 207 -2.90 6.21 -15.44
C THR A 207 -3.71 7.49 -15.27
N ALA A 208 -4.73 7.70 -16.10
CA ALA A 208 -5.57 8.88 -16.01
C ALA A 208 -6.36 8.97 -14.68
N ALA A 209 -6.85 7.84 -14.17
CA ALA A 209 -7.55 7.78 -12.88
C ALA A 209 -6.62 8.06 -11.70
N VAL A 210 -5.42 7.48 -11.71
CA VAL A 210 -4.38 7.72 -10.69
C VAL A 210 -3.93 9.18 -10.70
N ASP A 211 -3.75 9.80 -11.87
CA ASP A 211 -3.37 11.21 -11.97
C ASP A 211 -4.43 12.13 -11.34
N ARG A 212 -5.72 11.84 -11.56
CA ARG A 212 -6.84 12.57 -10.90
C ARG A 212 -6.83 12.33 -9.39
N ALA A 213 -6.64 11.08 -8.96
CA ALA A 213 -6.58 10.72 -7.54
C ALA A 213 -5.43 11.43 -6.81
N VAL A 214 -4.25 11.52 -7.43
CA VAL A 214 -3.10 12.28 -6.89
C VAL A 214 -3.43 13.76 -6.76
N ALA A 215 -4.16 14.34 -7.73
CA ALA A 215 -4.61 15.74 -7.63
C ALA A 215 -5.57 15.94 -6.46
N VAL A 216 -6.55 15.05 -6.29
CA VAL A 216 -7.49 15.05 -5.13
C VAL A 216 -6.72 14.98 -3.82
N LEU A 217 -5.80 14.02 -3.65
CA LEU A 217 -5.01 13.90 -2.43
C LEU A 217 -4.18 15.16 -2.15
N SER A 218 -3.60 15.77 -3.19
CA SER A 218 -2.88 17.03 -3.02
C SER A 218 -3.80 18.17 -2.58
N GLU A 219 -5.02 18.26 -3.12
CA GLU A 219 -5.98 19.33 -2.80
C GLU A 219 -6.46 19.25 -1.34
N VAL A 220 -6.75 18.04 -0.85
CA VAL A 220 -7.27 17.83 0.51
C VAL A 220 -6.19 17.80 1.58
N GLN A 221 -4.90 17.81 1.21
CA GLN A 221 -3.79 17.87 2.16
C GLN A 221 -3.83 19.20 2.94
N LYS A 222 -3.71 19.12 4.25
CA LYS A 222 -3.74 20.26 5.17
C LYS A 222 -2.45 21.07 5.17
N PRO A 223 -2.50 22.35 5.60
CA PRO A 223 -1.32 23.20 5.70
C PRO A 223 -0.20 22.65 6.58
N ASP A 224 -0.52 21.80 7.57
CA ASP A 224 0.46 21.16 8.46
C ASP A 224 1.08 19.88 7.88
N GLY A 225 0.69 19.49 6.66
CA GLY A 225 1.15 18.31 5.95
C GLY A 225 0.29 17.07 6.13
N GLY A 226 -0.65 17.06 7.08
CA GLY A 226 -1.50 15.93 7.40
C GLY A 226 -2.76 15.84 6.54
N PHE A 227 -3.61 14.87 6.90
CA PHE A 227 -4.91 14.64 6.27
C PHE A 227 -5.99 14.51 7.33
N PHE A 228 -7.23 14.77 6.91
CA PHE A 228 -8.41 14.58 7.72
C PHE A 228 -9.23 13.44 7.14
N ALA A 229 -9.52 12.43 7.95
CA ALA A 229 -10.37 11.31 7.58
C ALA A 229 -11.17 10.84 8.80
N TRP A 230 -12.37 10.33 8.58
CA TRP A 230 -13.24 9.79 9.64
C TRP A 230 -13.48 10.76 10.80
N GLU A 231 -13.72 12.06 10.46
CA GLU A 231 -13.97 13.15 11.41
C GLU A 231 -12.78 13.44 12.36
N ALA A 232 -11.58 12.96 12.06
CA ALA A 232 -10.38 13.17 12.86
C ALA A 232 -9.13 13.37 12.01
N GLU A 233 -8.14 14.03 12.60
CA GLU A 233 -6.77 13.97 12.11
C GLU A 233 -6.17 12.65 12.57
N ASN A 234 -5.57 11.89 11.66
CA ASN A 234 -4.90 10.67 12.06
C ASN A 234 -3.65 10.39 11.20
N VAL A 235 -2.67 9.77 11.84
CA VAL A 235 -1.38 9.42 11.22
C VAL A 235 -1.56 8.29 10.20
N GLN A 236 -2.49 7.37 10.45
CA GLN A 236 -2.72 6.23 9.59
C GLN A 236 -3.14 6.66 8.18
N THR A 237 -3.98 7.68 8.06
CA THR A 237 -4.37 8.24 6.76
C THR A 237 -3.15 8.84 6.03
N ALA A 238 -2.30 9.58 6.75
CA ALA A 238 -1.06 10.10 6.17
C ALA A 238 -0.12 8.97 5.72
N ASP A 239 -0.01 7.88 6.48
CA ASP A 239 0.77 6.70 6.12
C ASP A 239 0.23 6.02 4.86
N GLN A 240 -1.09 5.88 4.72
CA GLN A 240 -1.70 5.33 3.50
C GLN A 240 -1.34 6.16 2.26
N VAL A 241 -1.36 7.49 2.37
CA VAL A 241 -0.96 8.39 1.27
C VAL A 241 0.53 8.25 0.96
N ILE A 242 1.41 8.15 1.97
CA ILE A 242 2.84 7.92 1.77
C ILE A 242 3.08 6.64 0.97
N ILE A 243 2.43 5.54 1.37
CA ILE A 243 2.56 4.24 0.70
C ILE A 243 2.09 4.34 -0.75
N ALA A 244 0.92 4.95 -0.98
CA ALA A 244 0.32 5.11 -2.30
C ALA A 244 1.23 5.90 -3.25
N LEU A 245 1.68 7.07 -2.84
CA LEU A 245 2.54 7.94 -3.65
C LEU A 245 3.89 7.29 -3.93
N SER A 246 4.47 6.62 -2.93
CA SER A 246 5.73 5.89 -3.09
C SER A 246 5.61 4.73 -4.08
N ALA A 247 4.46 4.02 -4.10
CA ALA A 247 4.22 2.90 -5.01
C ALA A 247 4.23 3.32 -6.49
N ILE A 248 3.85 4.55 -6.80
CA ILE A 248 3.87 5.13 -8.16
C ILE A 248 5.09 6.01 -8.43
N GLY A 249 6.09 5.99 -7.52
CA GLY A 249 7.37 6.68 -7.70
C GLY A 249 7.37 8.18 -7.40
N ILE A 250 6.36 8.70 -6.72
CA ILE A 250 6.33 10.10 -6.25
C ILE A 250 7.11 10.23 -4.94
N ASP A 251 8.16 11.05 -4.95
CA ASP A 251 8.92 11.36 -3.75
C ASP A 251 8.24 12.49 -2.96
N ILE A 252 7.56 12.13 -1.88
CA ILE A 252 6.83 13.03 -0.99
C ILE A 252 7.70 14.10 -0.31
N ARG A 253 9.04 13.94 -0.35
CA ARG A 253 9.98 14.91 0.24
C ARG A 253 10.22 16.09 -0.69
N THR A 254 10.07 15.89 -2.00
CA THR A 254 10.46 16.85 -3.04
C THR A 254 9.32 17.27 -3.96
N ASP A 255 8.24 16.48 -4.03
CA ASP A 255 7.11 16.81 -4.90
C ASP A 255 6.34 17.99 -4.32
N GLU A 256 6.37 19.13 -5.03
CA GLU A 256 5.77 20.40 -4.58
C GLU A 256 4.26 20.30 -4.34
N ARG A 257 3.57 19.35 -4.98
CA ARG A 257 2.14 19.13 -4.76
C ARG A 257 1.83 18.73 -3.31
N PHE A 258 2.78 18.06 -2.64
CA PHE A 258 2.64 17.55 -1.28
C PHE A 258 3.47 18.33 -0.24
N ILE A 259 3.87 19.55 -0.59
CA ILE A 259 4.49 20.50 0.34
C ILE A 259 3.51 21.66 0.58
N LYS A 260 2.91 21.74 1.77
CA LYS A 260 1.92 22.75 2.15
C LYS A 260 2.50 23.67 3.24
N ASP A 261 2.59 24.97 2.97
CA ASP A 261 3.17 25.96 3.89
C ASP A 261 4.57 25.56 4.43
N GLY A 262 5.37 24.86 3.60
CA GLY A 262 6.67 24.31 3.96
C GLY A 262 6.63 22.98 4.72
N ASN A 263 5.45 22.49 5.09
CA ASN A 263 5.27 21.19 5.76
C ASN A 263 5.08 20.07 4.75
N ARG A 264 5.58 18.89 5.09
CA ARG A 264 5.49 17.65 4.31
C ARG A 264 4.66 16.62 5.07
N ILE A 265 4.19 15.59 4.39
CA ILE A 265 3.45 14.48 5.02
C ILE A 265 4.31 13.84 6.13
N GLY A 266 5.59 13.57 5.86
CA GLY A 266 6.50 13.02 6.86
C GLY A 266 6.70 13.91 8.10
N SER A 267 6.67 15.25 7.96
CA SER A 267 6.76 16.15 9.11
C SER A 267 5.53 16.12 10.00
N TYR A 268 4.36 15.81 9.43
CA TYR A 268 3.14 15.59 10.19
C TYR A 268 3.24 14.32 11.05
N ASN A 269 3.66 13.20 10.46
CA ASN A 269 3.76 11.92 11.15
C ASN A 269 4.73 11.92 12.35
N MET A 270 5.76 12.76 12.31
CA MET A 270 6.72 12.88 13.41
C MET A 270 6.22 13.69 14.62
N LYS A 271 5.02 14.23 14.58
CA LYS A 271 4.41 14.94 15.73
C LYS A 271 3.74 13.97 16.71
N TYR A 272 3.49 12.74 16.29
CA TYR A 272 2.78 11.69 17.04
C TYR A 272 3.66 10.47 17.27
#